data_1e42ad12837cec6fe4d7e5ac40be6bd4
#
_entry.id   1e42ad12837cec6fe4d7e5ac40be6bd4
#
_cell.length_a   1.000
_cell.length_b   1.000
_cell.length_c   1.000
_cell.angle_alpha   90.00
_cell.angle_beta   90.00
_cell.angle_gamma   90.00
#
_symmetry.space_group_name_H-M   'P 1'
#
loop_
_entity.id
_entity.type
_entity.pdbx_description
1 polymer ?
#
loop_
_entity_poly.entity_id
_entity_poly.type
_entity_poly.pdbx_seq_one_letter_code
_entity_poly.pdbx_strand_id
1 'polypeptide(L)'
;AYFGGQGVSEIVGAGFYDNTKTDFGALLSDADLGRFNLGLSGDDAINAMLATLAAYPRVTGVPDAMAKAAALDKSKFDTTKPVVLLSNEADRLVLPGNTPLYVNKARAVYESSLAAWQKKYAAATTSSEVSALLKSKPVWNTVAMYALTPEIYTKFTATGAPDLTAPVAISGVGHESFTKEQLMTWVRVLASSAKTGKVPSQTVLNTILPKVPYLNTDPDYQPSEMKYQD
;
A
#
# COMPACT_ATOMS: atom_id res chain seq x y z
N ALA A 1 -2.33 -2.82 -13.89
CA ALA A 1 -2.90 -1.46 -14.07
C ALA A 1 -3.76 -1.36 -15.33
N TYR A 2 -3.33 -1.90 -16.48
CA TYR A 2 -4.07 -1.76 -17.75
C TYR A 2 -5.51 -2.31 -17.68
N PHE A 3 -5.69 -3.55 -17.22
CA PHE A 3 -7.02 -4.17 -17.12
C PHE A 3 -7.93 -3.49 -16.10
N GLY A 4 -7.40 -3.05 -14.98
CA GLY A 4 -8.18 -2.30 -13.98
C GLY A 4 -8.63 -0.95 -14.52
N GLY A 5 -7.75 -0.23 -15.23
CA GLY A 5 -8.09 1.03 -15.89
C GLY A 5 -9.15 0.88 -16.98
N GLN A 6 -9.09 -0.19 -17.77
CA GLN A 6 -10.12 -0.49 -18.78
C GLN A 6 -11.47 -0.74 -18.12
N GLY A 7 -11.52 -1.58 -17.08
CA GLY A 7 -12.78 -1.85 -16.38
C GLY A 7 -13.41 -0.59 -15.78
N VAL A 8 -12.61 0.30 -15.17
CA VAL A 8 -13.15 1.59 -14.70
C VAL A 8 -13.61 2.46 -15.85
N SER A 9 -12.87 2.53 -16.97
CA SER A 9 -13.29 3.29 -18.16
C SER A 9 -14.62 2.78 -18.72
N GLU A 10 -14.87 1.48 -18.71
CA GLU A 10 -16.15 0.88 -19.11
C GLU A 10 -17.29 1.28 -18.16
N ILE A 11 -17.03 1.25 -16.83
CA ILE A 11 -18.02 1.63 -15.81
C ILE A 11 -18.40 3.11 -15.93
N VAL A 12 -17.44 4.00 -16.15
CA VAL A 12 -17.69 5.45 -16.25
C VAL A 12 -18.04 5.91 -17.65
N GLY A 13 -17.89 5.05 -18.66
CA GLY A 13 -18.29 5.26 -20.05
C GLY A 13 -17.33 6.10 -20.90
N ALA A 14 -16.15 6.46 -20.37
CA ALA A 14 -15.13 7.23 -21.09
C ALA A 14 -13.77 7.15 -20.42
N GLY A 15 -12.72 7.74 -21.05
CA GLY A 15 -11.39 7.87 -20.45
C GLY A 15 -11.39 8.80 -19.23
N PHE A 16 -10.97 8.31 -18.09
CA PHE A 16 -10.91 9.06 -16.82
C PHE A 16 -9.48 9.43 -16.39
N TYR A 17 -8.47 9.00 -17.13
CA TYR A 17 -7.08 9.36 -16.88
C TYR A 17 -6.74 10.72 -17.49
N ASP A 18 -6.07 11.54 -16.72
CA ASP A 18 -5.49 12.80 -17.18
C ASP A 18 -4.04 12.88 -16.73
N ASN A 19 -3.12 12.99 -17.69
CA ASN A 19 -1.70 13.17 -17.40
C ASN A 19 -1.13 14.46 -17.99
N THR A 20 -2.00 15.38 -18.37
CA THR A 20 -1.59 16.64 -19.03
C THR A 20 -0.63 17.47 -18.19
N LYS A 21 -0.72 17.36 -16.85
CA LYS A 21 0.10 18.07 -15.88
C LYS A 21 1.10 17.17 -15.13
N THR A 22 1.19 15.88 -15.51
CA THR A 22 2.06 14.95 -14.80
C THR A 22 3.53 15.25 -15.07
N ASP A 23 4.28 15.49 -14.02
CA ASP A 23 5.74 15.48 -14.02
C ASP A 23 6.22 14.05 -13.74
N PHE A 24 6.65 13.35 -14.78
CA PHE A 24 7.11 11.97 -14.64
C PHE A 24 8.41 11.86 -13.85
N GLY A 25 9.27 12.89 -13.87
CA GLY A 25 10.49 12.91 -13.06
C GLY A 25 10.18 12.99 -11.58
N ALA A 26 9.20 13.79 -11.18
CA ALA A 26 8.77 13.93 -9.79
C ALA A 26 8.11 12.67 -9.20
N LEU A 27 7.71 11.70 -10.05
CA LEU A 27 7.18 10.43 -9.60
C LEU A 27 8.26 9.40 -9.24
N LEU A 28 9.51 9.65 -9.61
CA LEU A 28 10.63 8.75 -9.33
C LEU A 28 11.28 9.14 -7.99
N SER A 29 11.41 8.16 -7.09
CA SER A 29 12.21 8.32 -5.88
C SER A 29 13.70 8.09 -6.18
N ASP A 30 14.60 8.56 -5.30
CA ASP A 30 16.04 8.30 -5.41
C ASP A 30 16.33 6.79 -5.46
N ALA A 31 15.54 5.98 -4.76
CA ALA A 31 15.66 4.53 -4.79
C ALA A 31 15.27 3.94 -6.15
N ASP A 32 14.24 4.49 -6.79
CA ASP A 32 13.82 4.07 -8.13
C ASP A 32 14.83 4.51 -9.17
N LEU A 33 15.35 5.73 -9.08
CA LEU A 33 16.44 6.22 -9.92
C LEU A 33 17.66 5.30 -9.85
N GLY A 34 18.08 4.91 -8.65
CA GLY A 34 19.17 3.97 -8.45
C GLY A 34 18.91 2.60 -9.09
N ARG A 35 17.67 2.11 -9.08
CA ARG A 35 17.29 0.82 -9.68
C ARG A 35 17.23 0.87 -11.19
N PHE A 36 16.62 1.88 -11.77
CA PHE A 36 16.56 2.04 -13.24
C PHE A 36 17.91 2.26 -13.85
N ASN A 37 18.88 2.69 -13.05
CA ASN A 37 20.24 2.94 -13.50
C ASN A 37 21.15 1.70 -13.48
N LEU A 38 20.62 0.56 -13.09
CA LEU A 38 21.39 -0.69 -12.93
C LEU A 38 21.96 -1.19 -14.26
N GLY A 39 23.28 -1.07 -14.40
CA GLY A 39 24.03 -1.56 -15.57
C GLY A 39 23.78 -0.79 -16.86
N LEU A 40 23.06 0.31 -16.82
CA LEU A 40 22.86 1.23 -17.92
C LEU A 40 23.75 2.46 -17.78
N SER A 41 23.74 3.33 -18.76
CA SER A 41 24.63 4.49 -18.88
C SER A 41 24.35 5.63 -17.87
N GLY A 42 24.04 5.31 -16.64
CA GLY A 42 23.82 6.30 -15.60
C GLY A 42 22.53 7.10 -15.79
N ASP A 43 22.53 8.34 -15.37
CA ASP A 43 21.39 9.25 -15.48
C ASP A 43 20.95 9.49 -16.93
N ASP A 44 21.79 9.22 -17.90
CA ASP A 44 21.48 9.40 -19.33
C ASP A 44 20.32 8.51 -19.78
N ALA A 45 20.26 7.25 -19.32
CA ALA A 45 19.16 6.34 -19.67
C ALA A 45 17.81 6.80 -19.05
N ILE A 46 17.85 7.26 -17.81
CA ILE A 46 16.68 7.81 -17.12
C ILE A 46 16.21 9.08 -17.82
N ASN A 47 17.13 9.99 -18.13
CA ASN A 47 16.83 11.24 -18.84
C ASN A 47 16.25 10.97 -20.23
N ALA A 48 16.79 9.99 -20.97
CA ALA A 48 16.27 9.58 -22.27
C ALA A 48 14.84 9.00 -22.16
N MET A 49 14.57 8.18 -21.14
CA MET A 49 13.23 7.66 -20.86
C MET A 49 12.26 8.79 -20.53
N LEU A 50 12.63 9.70 -19.63
CA LEU A 50 11.79 10.83 -19.25
C LEU A 50 11.52 11.77 -20.44
N ALA A 51 12.53 12.03 -21.27
CA ALA A 51 12.37 12.80 -22.50
C ALA A 51 11.42 12.11 -23.48
N THR A 52 11.51 10.78 -23.60
CA THR A 52 10.58 9.99 -24.43
C THR A 52 9.15 10.12 -23.89
N LEU A 53 8.93 9.93 -22.59
CA LEU A 53 7.61 10.09 -21.97
C LEU A 53 7.06 11.51 -22.13
N ALA A 54 7.93 12.52 -22.03
CA ALA A 54 7.53 13.91 -22.24
C ALA A 54 7.13 14.23 -23.68
N ALA A 55 7.74 13.53 -24.66
CA ALA A 55 7.47 13.70 -26.09
C ALA A 55 6.18 12.98 -26.55
N TYR A 56 5.69 11.99 -25.80
CA TYR A 56 4.45 11.31 -26.14
C TYR A 56 3.23 12.21 -25.93
N PRO A 57 2.15 12.03 -26.74
CA PRO A 57 0.91 12.77 -26.55
C PRO A 57 0.36 12.62 -25.14
N ARG A 58 -0.02 13.73 -24.54
CA ARG A 58 -0.68 13.72 -23.24
C ARG A 58 -2.12 13.23 -23.38
N VAL A 59 -2.58 12.50 -22.40
CA VAL A 59 -3.96 12.02 -22.32
C VAL A 59 -4.75 13.01 -21.47
N THR A 60 -5.85 13.51 -22.04
CA THR A 60 -6.80 14.35 -21.32
C THR A 60 -7.99 13.52 -20.91
N GLY A 61 -8.31 13.54 -19.63
CA GLY A 61 -9.49 12.86 -19.09
C GLY A 61 -10.79 13.58 -19.47
N VAL A 62 -11.84 12.82 -19.67
CA VAL A 62 -13.20 13.38 -19.84
C VAL A 62 -13.72 13.81 -18.46
N PRO A 63 -14.06 15.11 -18.24
CA PRO A 63 -14.39 15.62 -16.90
C PRO A 63 -15.50 14.84 -16.20
N ASP A 64 -16.58 14.48 -16.91
CA ASP A 64 -17.68 13.69 -16.34
C ASP A 64 -17.25 12.28 -15.94
N ALA A 65 -16.37 11.64 -16.73
CA ALA A 65 -15.82 10.33 -16.41
C ALA A 65 -14.87 10.40 -15.21
N MET A 66 -14.05 11.43 -15.11
CA MET A 66 -13.19 11.70 -13.96
C MET A 66 -14.02 11.91 -12.68
N ALA A 67 -15.09 12.69 -12.75
CA ALA A 67 -15.99 12.91 -11.62
C ALA A 67 -16.70 11.61 -11.19
N LYS A 68 -17.16 10.79 -12.15
CA LYS A 68 -17.75 9.47 -11.86
C LYS A 68 -16.72 8.51 -11.25
N ALA A 69 -15.49 8.45 -11.78
CA ALA A 69 -14.42 7.64 -11.23
C ALA A 69 -14.09 8.04 -9.78
N ALA A 70 -13.95 9.34 -9.51
CA ALA A 70 -13.77 9.86 -8.16
C ALA A 70 -14.94 9.52 -7.22
N ALA A 71 -16.17 9.47 -7.74
CA ALA A 71 -17.34 9.08 -6.95
C ALA A 71 -17.40 7.58 -6.63
N LEU A 72 -16.59 6.72 -7.28
CA LEU A 72 -16.45 5.31 -6.92
C LEU A 72 -15.64 5.12 -5.63
N ASP A 73 -14.76 6.06 -5.29
CA ASP A 73 -14.03 6.06 -4.00
C ASP A 73 -14.95 6.55 -2.88
N LYS A 74 -15.87 5.69 -2.47
CA LYS A 74 -16.81 5.92 -1.37
C LYS A 74 -16.36 5.31 -0.04
N SER A 75 -15.14 4.83 0.03
CA SER A 75 -14.61 4.23 1.24
C SER A 75 -14.57 5.26 2.37
N LYS A 76 -15.20 4.93 3.49
CA LYS A 76 -15.17 5.76 4.69
C LYS A 76 -13.92 5.55 5.53
N PHE A 77 -13.09 4.58 5.16
CA PHE A 77 -11.91 4.13 5.92
C PHE A 77 -12.22 3.95 7.41
N ASP A 78 -13.44 3.47 7.68
CA ASP A 78 -13.94 3.29 9.04
C ASP A 78 -13.21 2.12 9.72
N THR A 79 -12.70 2.36 10.91
CA THR A 79 -11.98 1.36 11.71
C THR A 79 -12.86 0.63 12.73
N THR A 80 -14.18 0.75 12.65
CA THR A 80 -15.11 0.02 13.54
C THR A 80 -15.07 -1.49 13.31
N LYS A 81 -14.71 -1.92 12.09
CA LYS A 81 -14.50 -3.34 11.75
C LYS A 81 -13.03 -3.62 11.54
N PRO A 82 -12.56 -4.84 11.88
CA PRO A 82 -11.18 -5.21 11.61
C PRO A 82 -10.92 -5.31 10.11
N VAL A 83 -9.82 -4.72 9.67
CA VAL A 83 -9.31 -4.81 8.31
C VAL A 83 -7.93 -5.45 8.34
N VAL A 84 -7.75 -6.52 7.56
CA VAL A 84 -6.47 -7.22 7.45
C VAL A 84 -6.11 -7.30 5.98
N LEU A 85 -5.07 -6.57 5.60
CA LEU A 85 -4.56 -6.47 4.24
C LEU A 85 -3.34 -7.39 4.08
N LEU A 86 -3.19 -8.00 2.92
CA LEU A 86 -1.99 -8.71 2.51
C LEU A 86 -1.63 -8.26 1.10
N SER A 87 -0.41 -7.79 0.91
CA SER A 87 0.08 -7.26 -0.36
C SER A 87 1.45 -7.80 -0.68
N ASN A 88 1.73 -7.99 -1.97
CA ASN A 88 3.09 -8.17 -2.44
C ASN A 88 3.81 -6.82 -2.49
N GLU A 89 5.08 -6.82 -2.16
CA GLU A 89 5.91 -5.62 -2.24
C GLU A 89 6.24 -5.23 -3.69
N ALA A 90 6.16 -6.18 -4.63
CA ALA A 90 6.41 -5.95 -6.05
C ALA A 90 5.28 -6.57 -6.90
N ASP A 91 4.09 -5.99 -6.81
CA ASP A 91 2.92 -6.40 -7.60
C ASP A 91 2.80 -5.51 -8.84
N ARG A 92 2.69 -6.15 -10.02
CA ARG A 92 2.56 -5.45 -11.30
C ARG A 92 1.13 -5.07 -11.66
N LEU A 93 0.15 -5.69 -11.02
CA LEU A 93 -1.27 -5.43 -11.29
C LEU A 93 -1.89 -4.51 -10.24
N VAL A 94 -1.62 -4.81 -8.97
CA VAL A 94 -2.06 -3.98 -7.85
C VAL A 94 -0.83 -3.31 -7.25
N LEU A 95 -0.65 -2.03 -7.56
CA LEU A 95 0.53 -1.29 -7.12
C LEU A 95 0.69 -1.38 -5.60
N PRO A 96 1.88 -1.70 -5.10
CA PRO A 96 2.14 -1.89 -3.68
C PRO A 96 1.82 -0.64 -2.84
N GLY A 97 1.87 0.56 -3.42
CA GLY A 97 1.46 1.82 -2.79
C GLY A 97 -0.02 1.93 -2.43
N ASN A 98 -0.90 1.09 -3.01
CA ASN A 98 -2.33 1.12 -2.67
C ASN A 98 -2.60 0.72 -1.21
N THR A 99 -1.84 -0.21 -0.66
CA THR A 99 -2.00 -0.66 0.73
C THR A 99 -1.60 0.41 1.74
N PRO A 100 -0.41 1.04 1.67
CA PRO A 100 -0.08 2.15 2.57
C PRO A 100 -1.00 3.35 2.36
N LEU A 101 -1.46 3.63 1.14
CA LEU A 101 -2.47 4.67 0.91
C LEU A 101 -3.75 4.40 1.70
N TYR A 102 -4.25 3.15 1.69
CA TYR A 102 -5.40 2.75 2.50
C TYR A 102 -5.11 2.93 3.99
N VAL A 103 -3.97 2.42 4.47
CA VAL A 103 -3.56 2.52 5.89
C VAL A 103 -3.46 3.97 6.33
N ASN A 104 -2.85 4.84 5.53
CA ASN A 104 -2.71 6.26 5.85
C ASN A 104 -4.06 6.98 5.92
N LYS A 105 -4.96 6.72 4.97
CA LYS A 105 -6.33 7.26 5.01
C LYS A 105 -7.12 6.78 6.24
N ALA A 106 -7.03 5.48 6.55
CA ALA A 106 -7.67 4.90 7.75
C ALA A 106 -7.08 5.48 9.04
N ARG A 107 -5.76 5.71 9.09
CA ARG A 107 -5.07 6.34 10.21
C ARG A 107 -5.55 7.76 10.45
N ALA A 108 -5.67 8.57 9.41
CA ALA A 108 -6.18 9.93 9.51
C ALA A 108 -7.62 9.97 10.08
N VAL A 109 -8.49 9.05 9.65
CA VAL A 109 -9.85 8.92 10.20
C VAL A 109 -9.83 8.50 11.67
N TYR A 110 -8.99 7.53 12.03
CA TYR A 110 -8.81 7.08 13.40
C TYR A 110 -8.31 8.21 14.31
N GLU A 111 -7.27 8.93 13.93
CA GLU A 111 -6.67 10.01 14.70
C GLU A 111 -7.65 11.18 14.91
N SER A 112 -8.39 11.54 13.85
CA SER A 112 -9.45 12.55 13.95
C SER A 112 -10.55 12.12 14.94
N SER A 113 -10.97 10.87 14.86
CA SER A 113 -11.97 10.30 15.77
C SER A 113 -11.46 10.23 17.22
N LEU A 114 -10.20 9.86 17.40
CA LEU A 114 -9.56 9.80 18.72
C LEU A 114 -9.44 11.20 19.34
N ALA A 115 -9.03 12.19 18.56
CA ALA A 115 -8.95 13.57 19.02
C ALA A 115 -10.33 14.12 19.45
N ALA A 116 -11.36 13.85 18.66
CA ALA A 116 -12.73 14.20 18.99
C ALA A 116 -13.22 13.51 20.28
N TRP A 117 -12.89 12.24 20.44
CA TRP A 117 -13.18 11.47 21.65
C TRP A 117 -12.43 12.02 22.87
N GLN A 118 -11.13 12.32 22.76
CA GLN A 118 -10.32 12.90 23.83
C GLN A 118 -10.89 14.23 24.32
N LYS A 119 -11.34 15.09 23.40
CA LYS A 119 -12.01 16.36 23.76
C LYS A 119 -13.27 16.13 24.57
N LYS A 120 -14.12 15.17 24.17
CA LYS A 120 -15.33 14.81 24.93
C LYS A 120 -14.99 14.20 26.28
N TYR A 121 -13.98 13.34 26.33
CA TYR A 121 -13.54 12.67 27.56
C TYR A 121 -13.01 13.69 28.59
N ALA A 122 -12.22 14.66 28.14
CA ALA A 122 -11.70 15.72 29.00
C ALA A 122 -12.80 16.67 29.54
N ALA A 123 -13.90 16.80 28.80
CA ALA A 123 -15.04 17.62 29.20
C ALA A 123 -16.07 16.88 30.08
N ALA A 124 -15.95 15.56 30.23
CA ALA A 124 -16.90 14.79 31.04
C ALA A 124 -16.74 15.08 32.53
N THR A 125 -17.87 15.34 33.21
CA THR A 125 -17.90 15.71 34.62
C THR A 125 -18.53 14.64 35.50
N THR A 126 -19.23 13.68 34.92
CA THR A 126 -19.90 12.60 35.65
C THR A 126 -19.33 11.21 35.36
N SER A 127 -19.39 10.31 36.36
CA SER A 127 -18.96 8.95 36.19
C SER A 127 -19.74 8.20 35.09
N SER A 128 -21.00 8.56 34.88
CA SER A 128 -21.83 7.99 33.81
C SER A 128 -21.32 8.37 32.43
N GLU A 129 -21.00 9.66 32.20
CA GLU A 129 -20.42 10.16 30.96
C GLU A 129 -19.07 9.50 30.67
N VAL A 130 -18.19 9.44 31.69
CA VAL A 130 -16.89 8.78 31.58
C VAL A 130 -17.05 7.31 31.16
N SER A 131 -17.98 6.59 31.84
CA SER A 131 -18.23 5.18 31.52
C SER A 131 -18.78 4.96 30.11
N ALA A 132 -19.65 5.85 29.63
CA ALA A 132 -20.17 5.81 28.27
C ALA A 132 -19.08 6.09 27.23
N LEU A 133 -18.24 7.08 27.48
CA LEU A 133 -17.13 7.45 26.59
C LEU A 133 -16.08 6.33 26.50
N LEU A 134 -15.75 5.67 27.62
CA LEU A 134 -14.81 4.54 27.60
C LEU A 134 -15.29 3.38 26.71
N LYS A 135 -16.60 3.14 26.63
CA LYS A 135 -17.18 2.11 25.74
C LYS A 135 -17.12 2.51 24.25
N SER A 136 -17.06 3.80 23.96
CA SER A 136 -17.03 4.35 22.60
C SER A 136 -15.65 4.84 22.17
N LYS A 137 -14.60 4.50 22.93
CA LYS A 137 -13.23 4.90 22.59
C LYS A 137 -12.84 4.32 21.22
N PRO A 138 -12.41 5.16 20.27
CA PRO A 138 -11.89 4.68 18.99
C PRO A 138 -10.73 3.72 19.19
N VAL A 139 -10.71 2.67 18.38
CA VAL A 139 -9.64 1.65 18.38
C VAL A 139 -9.04 1.59 16.99
N TRP A 140 -7.72 1.60 16.89
CA TRP A 140 -7.05 1.27 15.64
C TRP A 140 -7.32 -0.20 15.29
N ASN A 141 -7.87 -0.45 14.11
CA ASN A 141 -8.40 -1.75 13.77
C ASN A 141 -7.99 -2.20 12.34
N THR A 142 -6.79 -1.79 11.92
CA THR A 142 -6.23 -2.13 10.60
C THR A 142 -4.85 -2.74 10.78
N VAL A 143 -4.59 -3.84 10.08
CA VAL A 143 -3.26 -4.46 9.93
C VAL A 143 -2.96 -4.61 8.46
N ALA A 144 -1.79 -4.14 8.03
CA ALA A 144 -1.23 -4.42 6.73
C ALA A 144 -0.07 -5.42 6.88
N MET A 145 -0.03 -6.37 5.99
CA MET A 145 1.03 -7.36 5.86
C MET A 145 1.61 -7.25 4.47
N TYR A 146 2.93 -7.24 4.38
CA TYR A 146 3.64 -7.15 3.10
C TYR A 146 4.52 -8.38 2.92
N ALA A 147 4.28 -9.12 1.84
CA ALA A 147 5.22 -10.13 1.39
C ALA A 147 6.39 -9.42 0.72
N LEU A 148 7.54 -9.47 1.39
CA LEU A 148 8.75 -8.75 0.97
C LEU A 148 9.36 -9.40 -0.26
N THR A 149 9.96 -8.57 -1.10
CA THR A 149 10.75 -9.03 -2.23
C THR A 149 12.00 -9.79 -1.79
N PRO A 150 12.37 -10.83 -2.57
CA PRO A 150 13.65 -11.52 -2.36
C PRO A 150 14.85 -10.58 -2.47
N GLU A 151 15.90 -10.89 -1.72
CA GLU A 151 17.14 -10.11 -1.76
C GLU A 151 17.77 -10.07 -3.16
N ILE A 152 17.54 -11.09 -3.99
CA ILE A 152 18.02 -11.12 -5.38
C ILE A 152 17.53 -9.91 -6.19
N TYR A 153 16.38 -9.32 -5.82
CA TYR A 153 15.85 -8.11 -6.47
C TYR A 153 16.31 -6.81 -5.80
N THR A 154 17.11 -6.91 -4.73
CA THR A 154 17.60 -5.75 -3.98
C THR A 154 19.12 -5.71 -3.88
N LYS A 155 19.80 -6.81 -4.14
CA LYS A 155 21.25 -6.92 -4.14
C LYS A 155 21.79 -7.00 -5.57
N PHE A 156 22.79 -6.19 -5.80
CA PHE A 156 23.42 -6.09 -7.10
C PHE A 156 24.92 -6.24 -6.95
N THR A 157 25.54 -6.83 -7.98
CA THR A 157 26.99 -6.90 -8.10
C THR A 157 27.58 -5.51 -8.34
N ALA A 158 28.89 -5.39 -8.22
CA ALA A 158 29.60 -4.15 -8.52
C ALA A 158 29.40 -3.63 -9.96
N THR A 159 28.97 -4.51 -10.87
CA THR A 159 28.67 -4.18 -12.27
C THR A 159 27.20 -3.83 -12.51
N GLY A 160 26.38 -3.79 -11.45
CA GLY A 160 24.95 -3.46 -11.56
C GLY A 160 24.03 -4.62 -11.98
N ALA A 161 24.58 -5.82 -12.17
CA ALA A 161 23.77 -7.01 -12.43
C ALA A 161 23.14 -7.55 -11.13
N PRO A 162 21.96 -8.21 -11.18
CA PRO A 162 21.40 -8.87 -10.01
C PRO A 162 22.37 -9.87 -9.39
N ASP A 163 22.48 -9.86 -8.06
CA ASP A 163 23.29 -10.84 -7.34
C ASP A 163 22.54 -12.18 -7.25
N LEU A 164 22.81 -13.06 -8.21
CA LEU A 164 22.19 -14.38 -8.29
C LEU A 164 22.60 -15.33 -7.14
N THR A 165 23.53 -14.94 -6.29
CA THR A 165 23.90 -15.68 -5.07
C THR A 165 23.01 -15.33 -3.89
N ALA A 166 22.26 -14.23 -3.98
CA ALA A 166 21.31 -13.86 -2.94
C ALA A 166 20.15 -14.86 -2.88
N PRO A 167 19.57 -15.11 -1.69
CA PRO A 167 18.44 -16.02 -1.53
C PRO A 167 17.28 -15.62 -2.44
N VAL A 168 16.77 -16.60 -3.19
CA VAL A 168 15.58 -16.45 -4.01
C VAL A 168 14.38 -16.74 -3.12
N ALA A 169 13.61 -15.71 -2.77
CA ALA A 169 12.32 -15.95 -2.15
C ALA A 169 11.29 -16.32 -3.23
N ILE A 170 10.31 -17.08 -2.79
CA ILE A 170 9.23 -17.62 -3.63
C ILE A 170 7.96 -16.77 -3.54
N SER A 171 8.07 -15.56 -3.03
CA SER A 171 6.94 -14.65 -2.81
C SER A 171 7.35 -13.20 -2.96
N GLY A 172 6.39 -12.29 -2.91
CA GLY A 172 6.61 -10.85 -2.91
C GLY A 172 6.78 -10.23 -4.29
N VAL A 173 6.90 -11.04 -5.35
CA VAL A 173 7.03 -10.59 -6.74
C VAL A 173 5.91 -11.17 -7.59
N GLY A 174 5.26 -10.31 -8.37
CA GLY A 174 4.11 -10.70 -9.20
C GLY A 174 2.78 -10.54 -8.47
N HIS A 175 1.69 -10.86 -9.18
CA HIS A 175 0.35 -10.71 -8.64
C HIS A 175 0.00 -11.92 -7.76
N GLU A 176 -0.43 -11.66 -6.52
CA GLU A 176 -0.83 -12.69 -5.54
C GLU A 176 0.21 -13.79 -5.27
N SER A 177 1.49 -13.45 -5.37
CA SER A 177 2.59 -14.40 -5.16
C SER A 177 2.94 -14.51 -3.68
N PHE A 178 2.20 -15.36 -2.96
CA PHE A 178 2.38 -15.59 -1.53
C PHE A 178 2.79 -17.03 -1.24
N THR A 179 3.59 -17.23 -0.19
CA THR A 179 3.81 -18.58 0.33
C THR A 179 2.57 -19.10 1.06
N LYS A 180 2.49 -20.43 1.21
CA LYS A 180 1.44 -21.03 2.01
C LYS A 180 1.43 -20.51 3.46
N GLU A 181 2.61 -20.31 4.04
CA GLU A 181 2.77 -19.82 5.41
C GLU A 181 2.27 -18.38 5.55
N GLN A 182 2.56 -17.53 4.57
CA GLN A 182 2.08 -16.14 4.53
C GLN A 182 0.55 -16.10 4.43
N LEU A 183 -0.04 -16.84 3.48
CA LEU A 183 -1.49 -16.94 3.32
C LEU A 183 -2.17 -17.49 4.58
N MET A 184 -1.65 -18.59 5.14
CA MET A 184 -2.21 -19.18 6.36
C MET A 184 -2.11 -18.24 7.56
N THR A 185 -1.06 -17.44 7.65
CA THR A 185 -0.91 -16.43 8.71
C THR A 185 -1.93 -15.32 8.52
N TRP A 186 -2.09 -14.80 7.31
CA TRP A 186 -3.12 -13.82 6.99
C TRP A 186 -4.53 -14.34 7.34
N VAL A 187 -4.88 -15.56 6.91
CA VAL A 187 -6.18 -16.18 7.22
C VAL A 187 -6.40 -16.30 8.73
N ARG A 188 -5.38 -16.72 9.49
CA ARG A 188 -5.48 -16.86 10.96
C ARG A 188 -5.70 -15.50 11.63
N VAL A 189 -4.97 -14.47 11.21
CA VAL A 189 -5.14 -13.12 11.73
C VAL A 189 -6.54 -12.60 11.37
N LEU A 190 -6.98 -12.78 10.14
CA LEU A 190 -8.33 -12.39 9.69
C LEU A 190 -9.41 -13.11 10.50
N ALA A 191 -9.32 -14.43 10.65
CA ALA A 191 -10.30 -15.22 11.39
C ALA A 191 -10.34 -14.83 12.88
N SER A 192 -9.16 -14.62 13.51
CA SER A 192 -9.09 -14.12 14.89
C SER A 192 -9.71 -12.74 15.02
N SER A 193 -9.42 -11.85 14.07
CA SER A 193 -9.94 -10.47 14.04
C SER A 193 -11.46 -10.46 13.86
N ALA A 194 -12.00 -11.32 12.97
CA ALA A 194 -13.43 -11.47 12.77
C ALA A 194 -14.14 -11.99 14.04
N LYS A 195 -13.52 -12.94 14.76
CA LYS A 195 -14.06 -13.50 16.00
C LYS A 195 -14.06 -12.51 17.16
N THR A 196 -13.01 -11.69 17.26
CA THR A 196 -12.82 -10.76 18.40
C THR A 196 -13.36 -9.35 18.11
N GLY A 197 -13.62 -9.03 16.85
CA GLY A 197 -13.94 -7.66 16.40
C GLY A 197 -12.74 -6.73 16.42
N LYS A 198 -11.52 -7.23 16.64
CA LYS A 198 -10.29 -6.43 16.77
C LYS A 198 -9.12 -7.13 16.09
N VAL A 199 -8.24 -6.35 15.46
CA VAL A 199 -6.96 -6.87 14.98
C VAL A 199 -6.01 -7.17 16.16
N PRO A 200 -5.07 -8.13 16.03
CA PRO A 200 -4.03 -8.35 17.02
C PRO A 200 -3.19 -7.10 17.27
N SER A 201 -2.71 -6.93 18.48
CA SER A 201 -1.75 -5.87 18.77
C SER A 201 -0.41 -6.12 18.07
N GLN A 202 0.36 -5.06 17.84
CA GLN A 202 1.70 -5.17 17.24
C GLN A 202 2.61 -6.12 18.07
N THR A 203 2.47 -6.14 19.39
CA THR A 203 3.20 -7.09 20.25
C THR A 203 2.88 -8.54 19.88
N VAL A 204 1.61 -8.87 19.64
CA VAL A 204 1.22 -10.21 19.22
C VAL A 204 1.73 -10.51 17.81
N LEU A 205 1.61 -9.57 16.88
CA LEU A 205 2.14 -9.73 15.52
C LEU A 205 3.65 -9.98 15.55
N ASN A 206 4.41 -9.24 16.34
CA ASN A 206 5.85 -9.41 16.49
C ASN A 206 6.24 -10.79 17.05
N THR A 207 5.35 -11.51 17.73
CA THR A 207 5.61 -12.89 18.17
C THR A 207 5.33 -13.93 17.09
N ILE A 208 4.48 -13.60 16.12
CA ILE A 208 4.11 -14.50 15.03
C ILE A 208 5.08 -14.38 13.86
N LEU A 209 5.49 -13.16 13.54
CA LEU A 209 6.23 -12.82 12.33
C LEU A 209 7.62 -13.46 12.19
N PRO A 210 8.43 -13.59 13.24
CA PRO A 210 9.74 -14.23 13.10
C PRO A 210 9.67 -15.67 12.59
N LYS A 211 8.46 -16.26 12.61
CA LYS A 211 8.19 -17.62 12.15
C LYS A 211 7.71 -17.69 10.70
N VAL A 212 7.49 -16.55 10.08
CA VAL A 212 6.98 -16.46 8.69
C VAL A 212 7.99 -15.68 7.86
N PRO A 213 8.83 -16.36 7.09
CA PRO A 213 9.84 -15.70 6.29
C PRO A 213 9.25 -14.67 5.32
N TYR A 214 9.95 -13.56 5.16
CA TYR A 214 9.62 -12.51 4.21
C TYR A 214 8.20 -11.92 4.37
N LEU A 215 7.70 -11.86 5.58
CA LEU A 215 6.46 -11.17 5.90
C LEU A 215 6.73 -10.01 6.86
N ASN A 216 6.35 -8.79 6.46
CA ASN A 216 6.49 -7.58 7.25
C ASN A 216 5.10 -7.08 7.68
N THR A 217 4.97 -6.65 8.93
CA THR A 217 3.75 -6.02 9.48
C THR A 217 4.06 -4.72 10.20
N ASP A 218 5.20 -4.13 9.94
CA ASP A 218 5.51 -2.79 10.46
C ASP A 218 4.41 -1.82 9.99
N PRO A 219 3.68 -1.18 10.91
CA PRO A 219 2.60 -0.27 10.57
C PRO A 219 3.08 1.00 9.82
N ASP A 220 4.37 1.30 9.92
CA ASP A 220 4.99 2.47 9.29
C ASP A 220 5.75 2.11 8.00
N TYR A 221 5.73 0.82 7.61
CA TYR A 221 6.37 0.38 6.38
C TYR A 221 5.70 0.98 5.14
N GLN A 222 6.50 1.64 4.31
CA GLN A 222 6.07 2.25 3.06
C GLN A 222 6.84 1.59 1.90
N PRO A 223 6.27 0.57 1.23
CA PRO A 223 6.87 0.02 0.03
C PRO A 223 6.89 1.07 -1.08
N SER A 224 7.94 1.06 -1.89
CA SER A 224 7.98 1.90 -3.10
C SER A 224 6.85 1.52 -4.05
N GLU A 225 6.15 2.53 -4.59
CA GLU A 225 5.06 2.32 -5.56
C GLU A 225 5.55 1.66 -6.86
N MET A 226 6.81 1.85 -7.19
CA MET A 226 7.47 1.39 -8.42
C MET A 226 8.43 0.21 -8.17
N LYS A 227 8.38 -0.42 -7.01
CA LYS A 227 9.35 -1.45 -6.66
C LYS A 227 9.27 -2.64 -7.61
N TYR A 228 10.37 -2.90 -8.34
CA TYR A 228 10.54 -4.04 -9.26
C TYR A 228 9.51 -4.16 -10.37
N GLN A 229 9.28 -3.10 -11.05
CA GLN A 229 8.62 -3.14 -12.34
C GLN A 229 9.68 -3.47 -13.40
N ASP A 230 9.87 -4.75 -13.70
CA ASP A 230 10.67 -5.19 -14.85
C ASP A 230 9.95 -4.91 -16.16
#